data_df0fda297f9d739c9c77914df751e1f2
#
_entry.id   df0fda297f9d739c9c77914df751e1f2
#
_cell.length_a   1.000
_cell.length_b   1.000
_cell.length_c   1.000
_cell.angle_alpha   90.00
_cell.angle_beta   90.00
_cell.angle_gamma   90.00
#
_symmetry.space_group_name_H-M   'P 1'
#
loop_
_entity.id
_entity.type
_entity.pdbx_description
1 polymer ?
#
loop_
_entity_poly.entity_id
_entity_poly.type
_entity_poly.pdbx_seq_one_letter_code
_entity_poly.pdbx_strand_id
1 'polypeptide(L)'
;MIQRLPIRLRAPIFGLNAPLLIGGLLAAAICVCVVLAPLLTPHDPLTPVTRIGGQLATRAPYPPGTPGLPLGSDTLSRDQLSRLLYGGRYTLLMCGLIALARVVLGTLLGILAGWYAGSRRVIGAVASAWSAVPSLFFAFIAIPITANAIRGHPQIDNPITGAVAFTVALSLTGWAETTARTHVAVQGLRAAPFVEAAYAIGLSRWAVLWRHILPNLRDVLLIEAAAALSSALLIVAELGFFSLFIGGGTEDFYGSKYPDPIYAEWGSMLAKGLRQRGLGIWLLIEPLIAFTITILAFNLLAEGLRRRR
;
A
#
# COMPACT_ATOMS: atom_id res chain seq x y z
N MET A 1 -35.66 -36.08 21.03
CA MET A 1 -36.16 -35.43 19.77
C MET A 1 -35.02 -34.53 19.26
N ILE A 2 -34.14 -35.12 18.42
CA ILE A 2 -32.91 -34.45 17.92
C ILE A 2 -33.32 -33.80 16.61
N GLN A 3 -33.48 -32.46 16.61
CA GLN A 3 -33.68 -31.67 15.39
C GLN A 3 -32.39 -31.69 14.56
N ARG A 4 -32.40 -32.38 13.44
CA ARG A 4 -31.38 -32.34 12.42
C ARG A 4 -31.48 -30.96 11.72
N LEU A 5 -30.53 -30.08 11.99
CA LEU A 5 -30.33 -28.87 11.19
C LEU A 5 -30.06 -29.27 9.73
N PRO A 6 -30.76 -28.68 8.74
CA PRO A 6 -30.52 -28.97 7.34
C PRO A 6 -29.14 -28.44 6.97
N ILE A 7 -28.21 -29.32 6.61
CA ILE A 7 -26.98 -28.97 5.92
C ILE A 7 -27.40 -28.34 4.58
N ARG A 8 -27.42 -27.03 4.51
CA ARG A 8 -27.53 -26.34 3.21
C ARG A 8 -26.24 -26.64 2.44
N LEU A 9 -26.28 -27.66 1.62
CA LEU A 9 -25.35 -27.85 0.52
C LEU A 9 -25.51 -26.61 -0.39
N ARG A 10 -24.66 -25.61 -0.22
CA ARG A 10 -24.50 -24.57 -1.23
C ARG A 10 -24.00 -25.27 -2.48
N ALA A 11 -24.89 -25.39 -3.46
CA ALA A 11 -24.52 -25.79 -4.81
C ALA A 11 -23.29 -24.95 -5.23
N PRO A 12 -22.29 -25.53 -5.90
CA PRO A 12 -21.22 -24.75 -6.49
C PRO A 12 -21.87 -23.90 -7.59
N ILE A 13 -22.18 -22.65 -7.25
CA ILE A 13 -22.46 -21.68 -8.28
C ILE A 13 -21.11 -21.52 -8.98
N PHE A 14 -21.01 -22.08 -10.20
CA PHE A 14 -20.00 -21.75 -11.20
C PHE A 14 -20.19 -20.27 -11.59
N GLY A 15 -20.11 -19.37 -10.63
CA GLY A 15 -20.11 -17.95 -10.83
C GLY A 15 -18.67 -17.49 -10.97
N LEU A 16 -18.35 -16.82 -12.08
CA LEU A 16 -17.12 -16.06 -12.23
C LEU A 16 -16.83 -15.32 -10.91
N ASN A 17 -15.64 -15.51 -10.37
CA ASN A 17 -15.20 -14.79 -9.19
C ASN A 17 -14.96 -13.33 -9.59
N ALA A 18 -16.04 -12.56 -9.75
CA ALA A 18 -16.02 -11.20 -10.25
C ALA A 18 -15.06 -10.29 -9.47
N PRO A 19 -14.99 -10.31 -8.12
CA PRO A 19 -13.99 -9.54 -7.39
C PRO A 19 -12.56 -9.87 -7.77
N LEU A 20 -12.23 -11.16 -7.98
CA LEU A 20 -10.89 -11.57 -8.39
C LEU A 20 -10.54 -11.08 -9.79
N LEU A 21 -11.47 -11.21 -10.74
CA LEU A 21 -11.25 -10.79 -12.12
C LEU A 21 -11.15 -9.27 -12.22
N ILE A 22 -12.10 -8.54 -11.65
CA ILE A 22 -12.09 -7.08 -11.71
C ILE A 22 -10.88 -6.52 -10.97
N GLY A 23 -10.61 -6.98 -9.74
CA GLY A 23 -9.46 -6.55 -8.95
C GLY A 23 -8.13 -6.88 -9.65
N GLY A 24 -8.01 -8.10 -10.20
CA GLY A 24 -6.82 -8.53 -10.95
C GLY A 24 -6.58 -7.72 -12.22
N LEU A 25 -7.64 -7.47 -13.01
CA LEU A 25 -7.54 -6.66 -14.24
C LEU A 25 -7.19 -5.20 -13.93
N LEU A 26 -7.82 -4.59 -12.93
CA LEU A 26 -7.50 -3.22 -12.51
C LEU A 26 -6.06 -3.12 -11.99
N ALA A 27 -5.65 -4.03 -11.10
CA ALA A 27 -4.29 -4.04 -10.58
C ALA A 27 -3.25 -4.23 -11.70
N ALA A 28 -3.50 -5.16 -12.63
CA ALA A 28 -2.63 -5.38 -13.79
C ALA A 28 -2.57 -4.14 -14.69
N ALA A 29 -3.71 -3.51 -15.00
CA ALA A 29 -3.78 -2.31 -15.82
C ALA A 29 -2.98 -1.16 -15.18
N ILE A 30 -3.15 -0.92 -13.87
CA ILE A 30 -2.40 0.11 -13.14
C ILE A 30 -0.91 -0.18 -13.18
N CYS A 31 -0.49 -1.41 -12.89
CA CYS A 31 0.92 -1.81 -12.94
C CYS A 31 1.51 -1.62 -14.35
N VAL A 32 0.77 -2.00 -15.40
CA VAL A 32 1.20 -1.82 -16.79
C VAL A 32 1.34 -0.34 -17.14
N CYS A 33 0.34 0.50 -16.81
CA CYS A 33 0.41 1.94 -17.05
C CYS A 33 1.61 2.59 -16.34
N VAL A 34 1.83 2.22 -15.08
CA VAL A 34 2.93 2.75 -14.26
C VAL A 34 4.30 2.27 -14.78
N VAL A 35 4.44 1.01 -15.19
CA VAL A 35 5.69 0.48 -15.78
C VAL A 35 5.96 1.10 -17.13
N LEU A 36 4.93 1.26 -17.96
CA LEU A 36 5.03 1.87 -19.29
C LEU A 36 4.99 3.40 -19.27
N ALA A 37 5.05 4.04 -18.09
CA ALA A 37 5.04 5.50 -17.98
C ALA A 37 5.99 6.21 -18.98
N PRO A 38 7.25 5.78 -19.23
CA PRO A 38 8.14 6.44 -20.20
C PRO A 38 7.63 6.40 -21.64
N LEU A 39 6.74 5.45 -21.97
CA LEU A 39 6.15 5.33 -23.31
C LEU A 39 4.81 6.07 -23.41
N LEU A 40 4.13 6.23 -22.30
CA LEU A 40 2.79 6.82 -22.22
C LEU A 40 2.79 8.32 -21.94
N THR A 41 3.91 8.86 -21.47
CA THR A 41 4.00 10.27 -21.07
C THR A 41 4.61 11.13 -22.17
N PRO A 42 3.99 12.27 -22.47
CA PRO A 42 4.51 13.19 -23.49
C PRO A 42 5.71 14.03 -23.01
N HIS A 43 5.86 14.21 -21.69
CA HIS A 43 6.84 15.12 -21.10
C HIS A 43 7.59 14.46 -19.92
N ASP A 44 8.75 15.02 -19.58
CA ASP A 44 9.44 14.70 -18.31
C ASP A 44 8.62 15.20 -17.12
N PRO A 45 8.41 14.39 -16.07
CA PRO A 45 7.57 14.74 -14.91
C PRO A 45 8.15 15.85 -14.04
N LEU A 46 9.43 16.18 -14.17
CA LEU A 46 10.13 17.15 -13.33
C LEU A 46 10.35 18.50 -14.04
N THR A 47 10.40 18.50 -15.39
CA THR A 47 10.67 19.70 -16.15
C THR A 47 9.38 20.48 -16.48
N PRO A 48 9.39 21.82 -16.34
CA PRO A 48 8.28 22.66 -16.79
C PRO A 48 8.11 22.59 -18.31
N VAL A 49 6.87 22.50 -18.77
CA VAL A 49 6.54 22.64 -20.20
C VAL A 49 6.59 24.12 -20.56
N THR A 50 7.56 24.48 -21.39
CA THR A 50 7.81 25.89 -21.72
C THR A 50 6.94 26.43 -22.87
N ARG A 51 6.41 25.52 -23.71
CA ARG A 51 5.54 25.87 -24.84
C ARG A 51 4.30 24.99 -24.89
N ILE A 52 3.14 25.61 -25.06
CA ILE A 52 1.84 24.97 -25.15
C ILE A 52 1.16 25.48 -26.42
N GLY A 53 0.82 24.56 -27.36
CA GLY A 53 0.23 24.97 -28.64
C GLY A 53 1.10 25.92 -29.45
N GLY A 54 2.43 25.85 -29.30
CA GLY A 54 3.39 26.70 -30.01
C GLY A 54 3.67 28.05 -29.33
N GLN A 55 2.92 28.42 -28.30
CA GLN A 55 3.10 29.67 -27.52
C GLN A 55 3.84 29.41 -26.22
N LEU A 56 4.52 30.45 -25.68
CA LEU A 56 5.15 30.37 -24.37
C LEU A 56 4.11 30.12 -23.26
N ALA A 57 4.40 29.19 -22.38
CA ALA A 57 3.59 28.91 -21.21
C ALA A 57 3.70 30.06 -20.19
N THR A 58 2.64 30.86 -20.07
CA THR A 58 2.66 32.11 -19.24
C THR A 58 1.73 32.05 -18.04
N ARG A 59 0.79 31.08 -17.96
CA ARG A 59 -0.25 31.03 -16.94
C ARG A 59 -0.50 29.61 -16.43
N ALA A 60 0.41 29.09 -15.61
CA ALA A 60 0.15 27.85 -14.88
C ALA A 60 -0.74 28.13 -13.63
N PRO A 61 -1.56 27.15 -13.18
CA PRO A 61 -1.75 25.81 -13.76
C PRO A 61 -2.71 25.80 -14.98
N TYR A 62 -2.42 24.98 -15.96
CA TYR A 62 -3.29 24.78 -17.13
C TYR A 62 -4.34 23.70 -16.85
N PRO A 63 -5.61 23.89 -17.30
CA PRO A 63 -6.68 22.93 -17.06
C PRO A 63 -6.51 21.65 -17.88
N PRO A 64 -7.14 20.53 -17.46
CA PRO A 64 -7.23 19.32 -18.25
C PRO A 64 -7.78 19.58 -19.65
N GLY A 65 -7.26 18.85 -20.66
CA GLY A 65 -7.64 19.04 -22.07
C GLY A 65 -6.89 20.16 -22.78
N THR A 66 -5.94 20.84 -22.13
CA THR A 66 -5.04 21.77 -22.81
C THR A 66 -4.18 21.03 -23.83
N PRO A 67 -3.95 21.59 -25.07
CA PRO A 67 -3.15 20.94 -26.09
C PRO A 67 -1.77 20.49 -25.59
N GLY A 68 -1.48 19.19 -25.69
CA GLY A 68 -0.25 18.58 -25.18
C GLY A 68 -0.24 18.28 -23.66
N LEU A 69 -1.29 18.64 -22.92
CA LEU A 69 -1.45 18.42 -21.49
C LEU A 69 -2.80 17.75 -21.18
N PRO A 70 -2.96 16.44 -21.39
CA PRO A 70 -4.26 15.76 -21.25
C PRO A 70 -4.92 15.95 -19.89
N LEU A 71 -4.14 15.87 -18.80
CA LEU A 71 -4.58 16.13 -17.43
C LEU A 71 -4.19 17.53 -16.93
N GLY A 72 -3.82 18.45 -17.84
CA GLY A 72 -3.39 19.79 -17.47
C GLY A 72 -1.99 19.82 -16.88
N SER A 73 -1.68 20.90 -16.12
CA SER A 73 -0.39 21.07 -15.47
C SER A 73 -0.52 21.46 -14.01
N ASP A 74 0.59 21.31 -13.27
CA ASP A 74 0.73 21.91 -11.95
C ASP A 74 1.09 23.41 -12.03
N THR A 75 1.24 24.06 -10.88
CA THR A 75 1.60 25.48 -10.77
C THR A 75 2.98 25.85 -11.33
N LEU A 76 3.85 24.88 -11.55
CA LEU A 76 5.15 25.03 -12.20
C LEU A 76 5.12 24.66 -13.68
N SER A 77 3.94 24.57 -14.30
CA SER A 77 3.75 24.13 -15.70
C SER A 77 4.25 22.71 -15.99
N ARG A 78 4.41 21.83 -14.99
CA ARG A 78 4.80 20.44 -15.20
C ARG A 78 3.58 19.61 -15.59
N ASP A 79 3.74 18.68 -16.55
CA ASP A 79 2.66 17.83 -17.04
C ASP A 79 2.11 16.89 -15.95
N GLN A 80 0.82 17.02 -15.66
CA GLN A 80 0.17 16.30 -14.57
C GLN A 80 0.01 14.80 -14.88
N LEU A 81 -0.21 14.41 -16.15
CA LEU A 81 -0.26 13.01 -16.57
C LEU A 81 1.09 12.32 -16.35
N SER A 82 2.17 12.96 -16.80
CA SER A 82 3.53 12.44 -16.61
C SER A 82 3.83 12.29 -15.12
N ARG A 83 3.50 13.27 -14.31
CA ARG A 83 3.67 13.23 -12.85
C ARG A 83 2.86 12.11 -12.21
N LEU A 84 1.63 11.88 -12.64
CA LEU A 84 0.76 10.84 -12.09
C LEU A 84 1.29 9.43 -12.39
N LEU A 85 1.73 9.18 -13.62
CA LEU A 85 2.24 7.87 -14.05
C LEU A 85 3.63 7.57 -13.45
N TYR A 86 4.55 8.52 -13.52
CA TYR A 86 5.88 8.35 -12.90
C TYR A 86 5.79 8.30 -11.36
N GLY A 87 4.91 9.12 -10.76
CA GLY A 87 4.66 9.12 -9.33
C GLY A 87 4.11 7.79 -8.82
N GLY A 88 3.28 7.15 -9.65
CA GLY A 88 2.77 5.81 -9.37
C GLY A 88 3.87 4.77 -9.15
N ARG A 89 5.01 4.87 -9.84
CA ARG A 89 6.16 3.97 -9.64
C ARG A 89 6.69 4.05 -8.23
N TYR A 90 6.93 5.27 -7.76
CA TYR A 90 7.46 5.49 -6.40
C TYR A 90 6.43 5.08 -5.34
N THR A 91 5.18 5.48 -5.52
CA THR A 91 4.11 5.15 -4.57
C THR A 91 3.88 3.64 -4.47
N LEU A 92 3.76 2.93 -5.59
CA LEU A 92 3.53 1.48 -5.60
C LEU A 92 4.75 0.72 -5.09
N LEU A 93 5.97 1.13 -5.45
CA LEU A 93 7.19 0.50 -4.96
C LEU A 93 7.31 0.64 -3.44
N MET A 94 7.15 1.85 -2.90
CA MET A 94 7.24 2.10 -1.45
C MET A 94 6.13 1.38 -0.69
N CYS A 95 4.87 1.49 -1.13
CA CYS A 95 3.77 0.75 -0.52
C CYS A 95 3.95 -0.76 -0.62
N GLY A 96 4.53 -1.26 -1.71
CA GLY A 96 4.90 -2.67 -1.88
C GLY A 96 5.94 -3.13 -0.87
N LEU A 97 6.98 -2.34 -0.64
CA LEU A 97 8.02 -2.63 0.37
C LEU A 97 7.43 -2.60 1.79
N ILE A 98 6.58 -1.62 2.10
CA ILE A 98 5.88 -1.54 3.38
C ILE A 98 4.99 -2.77 3.58
N ALA A 99 4.19 -3.14 2.58
CA ALA A 99 3.32 -4.31 2.64
C ALA A 99 4.12 -5.61 2.81
N LEU A 100 5.21 -5.76 2.07
CA LEU A 100 6.12 -6.91 2.19
C LEU A 100 6.68 -7.04 3.61
N ALA A 101 7.20 -5.94 4.17
CA ALA A 101 7.75 -5.95 5.53
C ALA A 101 6.68 -6.31 6.57
N ARG A 102 5.46 -5.76 6.47
CA ARG A 102 4.33 -6.10 7.36
C ARG A 102 3.95 -7.57 7.26
N VAL A 103 3.86 -8.11 6.04
CA VAL A 103 3.52 -9.52 5.81
C VAL A 103 4.62 -10.43 6.33
N VAL A 104 5.87 -10.12 6.08
CA VAL A 104 7.01 -10.93 6.57
C VAL A 104 7.03 -10.94 8.10
N LEU A 105 7.03 -9.77 8.74
CA LEU A 105 7.04 -9.67 10.21
C LEU A 105 5.82 -10.34 10.84
N GLY A 106 4.62 -10.01 10.33
CA GLY A 106 3.38 -10.55 10.84
C GLY A 106 3.28 -12.07 10.66
N THR A 107 3.75 -12.59 9.53
CA THR A 107 3.76 -14.04 9.26
C THR A 107 4.72 -14.77 10.20
N LEU A 108 5.95 -14.27 10.37
CA LEU A 108 6.93 -14.89 11.27
C LEU A 108 6.40 -14.94 12.71
N LEU A 109 5.87 -13.83 13.21
CA LEU A 109 5.29 -13.78 14.56
C LEU A 109 4.00 -14.61 14.66
N GLY A 110 3.16 -14.62 13.64
CA GLY A 110 1.96 -15.43 13.58
C GLY A 110 2.25 -16.94 13.58
N ILE A 111 3.28 -17.39 12.85
CA ILE A 111 3.74 -18.78 12.87
C ILE A 111 4.27 -19.11 14.28
N LEU A 112 5.11 -18.27 14.85
CA LEU A 112 5.64 -18.49 16.21
C LEU A 112 4.51 -18.60 17.24
N ALA A 113 3.53 -17.71 17.19
CA ALA A 113 2.37 -17.72 18.10
C ALA A 113 1.46 -18.93 17.87
N GLY A 114 1.28 -19.37 16.61
CA GLY A 114 0.46 -20.52 16.26
C GLY A 114 1.12 -21.86 16.52
N TRP A 115 2.45 -21.93 16.40
CA TRP A 115 3.22 -23.15 16.54
C TRP A 115 3.63 -23.45 17.98
N TYR A 116 4.04 -22.42 18.74
CA TYR A 116 4.49 -22.58 20.13
C TYR A 116 3.47 -22.02 21.13
N ALA A 117 2.94 -22.87 22.00
CA ALA A 117 1.94 -22.47 23.00
C ALA A 117 2.49 -21.41 23.98
N GLY A 118 3.78 -21.46 24.33
CA GLY A 118 4.43 -20.51 25.25
C GLY A 118 4.51 -19.10 24.70
N SER A 119 4.77 -18.91 23.42
CA SER A 119 4.89 -17.59 22.78
C SER A 119 3.53 -16.95 22.47
N ARG A 120 2.46 -17.75 22.37
CA ARG A 120 1.12 -17.31 21.98
C ARG A 120 0.62 -16.14 22.83
N ARG A 121 0.74 -16.28 24.19
CA ARG A 121 0.21 -15.27 25.11
C ARG A 121 0.96 -13.95 24.97
N VAL A 122 2.28 -13.99 24.92
CA VAL A 122 3.13 -12.80 24.83
C VAL A 122 2.94 -12.11 23.49
N ILE A 123 3.07 -12.85 22.36
CA ILE A 123 2.91 -12.28 21.02
C ILE A 123 1.50 -11.73 20.83
N GLY A 124 0.48 -12.46 21.32
CA GLY A 124 -0.91 -11.99 21.25
C GLY A 124 -1.15 -10.71 22.04
N ALA A 125 -0.61 -10.62 23.26
CA ALA A 125 -0.73 -9.42 24.09
C ALA A 125 -0.02 -8.20 23.44
N VAL A 126 1.20 -8.40 22.93
CA VAL A 126 1.95 -7.33 22.26
C VAL A 126 1.23 -6.89 20.97
N ALA A 127 0.75 -7.83 20.14
CA ALA A 127 0.02 -7.50 18.93
C ALA A 127 -1.28 -6.76 19.22
N SER A 128 -2.04 -7.17 20.26
CA SER A 128 -3.27 -6.50 20.67
C SER A 128 -3.02 -5.09 21.19
N ALA A 129 -1.99 -4.90 22.03
CA ALA A 129 -1.60 -3.58 22.52
C ALA A 129 -1.15 -2.65 21.37
N TRP A 130 -0.40 -3.22 20.41
CA TRP A 130 0.05 -2.47 19.23
C TRP A 130 -1.11 -2.04 18.32
N SER A 131 -2.08 -2.91 18.11
CA SER A 131 -3.27 -2.61 17.30
C SER A 131 -4.23 -1.60 17.96
N ALA A 132 -4.08 -1.34 19.25
CA ALA A 132 -4.88 -0.32 19.93
C ALA A 132 -4.49 1.12 19.54
N VAL A 133 -3.27 1.31 19.01
CA VAL A 133 -2.82 2.61 18.51
C VAL A 133 -3.23 2.76 17.04
N PRO A 134 -4.05 3.77 16.69
CA PRO A 134 -4.39 4.01 15.28
C PRO A 134 -3.14 4.24 14.42
N SER A 135 -3.04 3.54 13.30
CA SER A 135 -1.85 3.54 12.43
C SER A 135 -1.41 4.94 12.00
N LEU A 136 -2.37 5.85 11.80
CA LEU A 136 -2.11 7.23 11.43
C LEU A 136 -1.32 7.98 12.53
N PHE A 137 -1.77 7.89 13.80
CA PHE A 137 -1.07 8.54 14.92
C PHE A 137 0.33 7.94 15.12
N PHE A 138 0.45 6.63 14.97
CA PHE A 138 1.75 5.98 15.01
C PHE A 138 2.69 6.53 13.94
N ALA A 139 2.20 6.71 12.71
CA ALA A 139 2.97 7.26 11.60
C ALA A 139 3.42 8.70 11.86
N PHE A 140 2.56 9.56 12.43
CA PHE A 140 2.90 10.95 12.79
C PHE A 140 4.05 11.03 13.77
N ILE A 141 4.16 10.08 14.70
CA ILE A 141 5.23 10.03 15.69
C ILE A 141 6.48 9.34 15.12
N ALA A 142 6.28 8.21 14.45
CA ALA A 142 7.39 7.36 13.98
C ALA A 142 8.18 7.97 12.84
N ILE A 143 7.54 8.67 11.88
CA ILE A 143 8.22 9.25 10.72
C ILE A 143 9.27 10.28 11.12
N PRO A 144 8.97 11.31 11.94
CA PRO A 144 9.98 12.27 12.41
C PRO A 144 11.10 11.61 13.23
N ILE A 145 10.75 10.65 14.10
CA ILE A 145 11.74 9.93 14.92
C ILE A 145 12.70 9.14 14.03
N THR A 146 12.19 8.39 13.06
CA THR A 146 13.02 7.61 12.15
C THR A 146 13.86 8.49 11.24
N ALA A 147 13.33 9.61 10.77
CA ALA A 147 14.06 10.60 9.99
C ALA A 147 15.22 11.20 10.79
N ASN A 148 14.98 11.57 12.05
CA ASN A 148 16.00 12.09 12.96
C ASN A 148 17.07 11.03 13.29
N ALA A 149 16.66 9.78 13.56
CA ALA A 149 17.58 8.69 13.88
C ALA A 149 18.52 8.38 12.71
N ILE A 150 18.07 8.52 11.47
CA ILE A 150 18.88 8.26 10.26
C ILE A 150 19.85 9.42 9.98
N ARG A 151 19.52 10.66 10.36
CA ARG A 151 20.31 11.86 9.96
C ARG A 151 20.79 12.76 11.06
N GLY A 152 20.24 12.67 12.27
CA GLY A 152 20.52 13.63 13.34
C GLY A 152 19.86 15.02 13.14
N HIS A 153 19.03 15.22 12.11
CA HIS A 153 18.29 16.45 11.84
C HIS A 153 16.82 16.20 11.50
N PRO A 154 15.88 17.06 11.98
CA PRO A 154 14.45 16.88 11.78
C PRO A 154 13.96 17.15 10.36
N GLN A 155 14.77 17.75 9.49
CA GLN A 155 14.38 18.06 8.11
C GLN A 155 14.73 16.93 7.16
N ILE A 156 13.73 16.47 6.41
CA ILE A 156 13.87 15.42 5.40
C ILE A 156 14.29 16.07 4.08
N ASP A 157 15.51 16.62 4.03
CA ASP A 157 16.02 17.32 2.86
C ASP A 157 16.49 16.41 1.72
N ASN A 158 16.57 15.10 1.99
CA ASN A 158 16.98 14.11 0.98
C ASN A 158 15.87 13.10 0.75
N PRO A 159 15.43 12.92 -0.50
CA PRO A 159 14.32 12.03 -0.84
C PRO A 159 14.56 10.57 -0.44
N ILE A 160 15.82 10.10 -0.51
CA ILE A 160 16.16 8.72 -0.13
C ILE A 160 15.95 8.51 1.37
N THR A 161 16.40 9.45 2.20
CA THR A 161 16.22 9.34 3.66
C THR A 161 14.74 9.42 4.03
N GLY A 162 13.97 10.30 3.38
CA GLY A 162 12.53 10.38 3.55
C GLY A 162 11.86 9.06 3.19
N ALA A 163 12.18 8.48 2.03
CA ALA A 163 11.64 7.20 1.60
C ALA A 163 11.98 6.06 2.59
N VAL A 164 13.22 6.00 3.08
CA VAL A 164 13.64 4.99 4.08
C VAL A 164 12.89 5.21 5.40
N ALA A 165 12.82 6.45 5.91
CA ALA A 165 12.13 6.76 7.16
C ALA A 165 10.64 6.40 7.08
N PHE A 166 9.96 6.76 5.99
CA PHE A 166 8.57 6.37 5.73
C PHE A 166 8.40 4.86 5.67
N THR A 167 9.25 4.17 4.91
CA THR A 167 9.17 2.71 4.76
C THR A 167 9.35 2.02 6.11
N VAL A 168 10.35 2.40 6.89
CA VAL A 168 10.61 1.83 8.22
C VAL A 168 9.45 2.13 9.17
N ALA A 169 9.05 3.39 9.29
CA ALA A 169 7.97 3.80 10.19
C ALA A 169 6.64 3.08 9.85
N LEU A 170 6.25 3.07 8.58
CA LEU A 170 5.00 2.45 8.17
C LEU A 170 5.05 0.91 8.15
N SER A 171 6.22 0.31 8.02
CA SER A 171 6.38 -1.14 8.16
C SER A 171 6.08 -1.62 9.58
N LEU A 172 6.30 -0.77 10.59
CA LEU A 172 5.95 -1.06 11.97
C LEU A 172 4.45 -0.93 12.25
N THR A 173 3.65 -0.42 11.33
CA THR A 173 2.19 -0.46 11.43
C THR A 173 1.64 -1.72 10.75
N GLY A 174 0.46 -2.20 11.12
CA GLY A 174 -0.25 -3.28 10.41
C GLY A 174 0.31 -4.71 10.52
N TRP A 175 1.51 -4.93 11.03
CA TRP A 175 2.07 -6.27 11.24
C TRP A 175 1.24 -7.11 12.23
N ALA A 176 0.66 -6.46 13.22
CA ALA A 176 -0.10 -7.13 14.29
C ALA A 176 -1.37 -7.81 13.75
N GLU A 177 -2.06 -7.19 12.79
CA GLU A 177 -3.22 -7.80 12.12
C GLU A 177 -2.82 -9.03 11.32
N THR A 178 -1.73 -8.95 10.55
CA THR A 178 -1.18 -10.10 9.81
C THR A 178 -0.75 -11.20 10.78
N THR A 179 -0.17 -10.86 11.94
CA THR A 179 0.17 -11.81 13.00
C THR A 179 -1.07 -12.57 13.48
N ALA A 180 -2.13 -11.85 13.81
CA ALA A 180 -3.36 -12.46 14.31
C ALA A 180 -4.00 -13.41 13.28
N ARG A 181 -4.08 -13.01 12.02
CA ARG A 181 -4.66 -13.83 10.94
C ARG A 181 -3.81 -15.06 10.63
N THR A 182 -2.48 -14.89 10.55
CA THR A 182 -1.56 -16.01 10.35
C THR A 182 -1.59 -16.98 11.52
N HIS A 183 -1.65 -16.48 12.76
CA HIS A 183 -1.80 -17.30 13.96
C HIS A 183 -3.03 -18.21 13.89
N VAL A 184 -4.22 -17.66 13.56
CA VAL A 184 -5.46 -18.42 13.40
C VAL A 184 -5.33 -19.45 12.27
N ALA A 185 -4.73 -19.09 11.14
CA ALA A 185 -4.51 -20.00 10.03
C ALA A 185 -3.61 -21.18 10.41
N VAL A 186 -2.50 -20.92 11.11
CA VAL A 186 -1.58 -21.96 11.61
C VAL A 186 -2.29 -22.89 12.58
N GLN A 187 -3.11 -22.36 13.49
CA GLN A 187 -3.88 -23.19 14.43
C GLN A 187 -4.89 -24.09 13.69
N GLY A 188 -5.62 -23.56 12.71
CA GLY A 188 -6.54 -24.34 11.90
C GLY A 188 -5.84 -25.46 11.13
N LEU A 189 -4.67 -25.17 10.53
CA LEU A 189 -3.89 -26.20 9.83
C LEU A 189 -3.33 -27.27 10.79
N ARG A 190 -2.93 -26.90 12.00
CA ARG A 190 -2.46 -27.87 13.01
C ARG A 190 -3.52 -28.85 13.46
N ALA A 191 -4.78 -28.44 13.46
CA ALA A 191 -5.92 -29.30 13.81
C ALA A 191 -6.46 -30.11 12.61
N ALA A 192 -5.82 -30.00 11.43
CA ALA A 192 -6.28 -30.71 10.25
C ALA A 192 -5.86 -32.19 10.26
N PRO A 193 -6.72 -33.12 9.77
CA PRO A 193 -6.46 -34.57 9.80
C PRO A 193 -5.15 -35.01 9.11
N PHE A 194 -4.71 -34.27 8.07
CA PHE A 194 -3.46 -34.60 7.39
C PHE A 194 -2.22 -34.31 8.27
N VAL A 195 -2.32 -33.42 9.24
CA VAL A 195 -1.24 -33.15 10.21
C VAL A 195 -1.17 -34.25 11.24
N GLU A 196 -2.32 -34.75 11.71
CA GLU A 196 -2.37 -35.92 12.59
C GLU A 196 -1.80 -37.17 11.91
N ALA A 197 -2.17 -37.41 10.65
CA ALA A 197 -1.60 -38.49 9.85
C ALA A 197 -0.08 -38.35 9.69
N ALA A 198 0.44 -37.14 9.47
CA ALA A 198 1.86 -36.89 9.38
C ALA A 198 2.62 -37.23 10.67
N TYR A 199 2.04 -36.96 11.84
CA TYR A 199 2.60 -37.38 13.12
C TYR A 199 2.51 -38.89 13.33
N ALA A 200 1.40 -39.55 12.90
CA ALA A 200 1.20 -40.99 13.04
C ALA A 200 2.27 -41.78 12.27
N ILE A 201 2.77 -41.26 11.12
CA ILE A 201 3.87 -41.87 10.35
C ILE A 201 5.24 -41.47 10.84
N GLY A 202 5.36 -40.78 11.99
CA GLY A 202 6.61 -40.47 12.67
C GLY A 202 7.33 -39.20 12.21
N LEU A 203 6.66 -38.28 11.47
CA LEU A 203 7.29 -37.02 11.09
C LEU A 203 7.55 -36.12 12.32
N SER A 204 8.75 -35.52 12.35
CA SER A 204 9.11 -34.56 13.38
C SER A 204 8.31 -33.25 13.26
N ARG A 205 8.20 -32.51 14.37
CA ARG A 205 7.49 -31.21 14.40
C ARG A 205 8.02 -30.23 13.32
N TRP A 206 9.31 -30.20 13.08
CA TRP A 206 9.93 -29.37 12.04
C TRP A 206 9.55 -29.83 10.63
N ALA A 207 9.57 -31.14 10.39
CA ALA A 207 9.16 -31.69 9.10
C ALA A 207 7.70 -31.35 8.79
N VAL A 208 6.81 -31.46 9.79
CA VAL A 208 5.40 -31.07 9.66
C VAL A 208 5.26 -29.57 9.36
N LEU A 209 5.98 -28.69 10.08
CA LEU A 209 5.94 -27.27 9.84
C LEU A 209 6.33 -26.92 8.39
N TRP A 210 7.48 -27.42 7.93
CA TRP A 210 8.03 -27.06 6.62
C TRP A 210 7.31 -27.72 5.45
N ARG A 211 6.88 -28.97 5.60
CA ARG A 211 6.28 -29.74 4.50
C ARG A 211 4.77 -29.64 4.43
N HIS A 212 4.11 -29.33 5.54
CA HIS A 212 2.64 -29.36 5.61
C HIS A 212 2.04 -28.02 5.99
N ILE A 213 2.59 -27.26 6.95
CA ILE A 213 1.99 -26.00 7.38
C ILE A 213 2.35 -24.86 6.43
N LEU A 214 3.64 -24.59 6.20
CA LEU A 214 4.11 -23.45 5.40
C LEU A 214 3.56 -23.46 3.96
N PRO A 215 3.56 -24.59 3.22
CA PRO A 215 2.99 -24.58 1.87
C PRO A 215 1.50 -24.27 1.84
N ASN A 216 0.75 -24.67 2.87
CA ASN A 216 -0.68 -24.42 2.97
C ASN A 216 -1.02 -23.00 3.48
N LEU A 217 -0.05 -22.22 3.91
CA LEU A 217 -0.22 -20.80 4.25
C LEU A 217 -0.18 -19.88 3.02
N ARG A 218 0.30 -20.34 1.87
CA ARG A 218 0.49 -19.49 0.67
C ARG A 218 -0.75 -18.66 0.31
N ASP A 219 -1.93 -19.28 0.35
CA ASP A 219 -3.17 -18.58 -0.01
C ASP A 219 -3.52 -17.49 1.00
N VAL A 220 -3.25 -17.75 2.30
CA VAL A 220 -3.38 -16.73 3.36
C VAL A 220 -2.43 -15.58 3.09
N LEU A 221 -1.16 -15.87 2.77
CA LEU A 221 -0.13 -14.87 2.54
C LEU A 221 -0.43 -14.00 1.32
N LEU A 222 -0.98 -14.57 0.24
CA LEU A 222 -1.41 -13.81 -0.93
C LEU A 222 -2.55 -12.83 -0.60
N ILE A 223 -3.54 -13.29 0.19
CA ILE A 223 -4.63 -12.44 0.68
C ILE A 223 -4.08 -11.32 1.55
N GLU A 224 -3.19 -11.65 2.49
CA GLU A 224 -2.56 -10.66 3.38
C GLU A 224 -1.69 -9.66 2.62
N ALA A 225 -0.96 -10.09 1.59
CA ALA A 225 -0.15 -9.21 0.76
C ALA A 225 -1.01 -8.17 0.01
N ALA A 226 -2.11 -8.61 -0.60
CA ALA A 226 -3.04 -7.69 -1.28
C ALA A 226 -3.70 -6.71 -0.29
N ALA A 227 -4.13 -7.19 0.88
CA ALA A 227 -4.73 -6.37 1.92
C ALA A 227 -3.72 -5.39 2.55
N ALA A 228 -2.48 -5.84 2.81
CA ALA A 228 -1.42 -5.00 3.36
C ALA A 228 -1.02 -3.89 2.38
N LEU A 229 -0.97 -4.18 1.08
CA LEU A 229 -0.69 -3.16 0.06
C LEU A 229 -1.81 -2.12 -0.01
N SER A 230 -3.07 -2.55 0.01
CA SER A 230 -4.22 -1.64 0.04
C SER A 230 -4.20 -0.74 1.29
N SER A 231 -3.91 -1.31 2.47
CA SER A 231 -3.82 -0.53 3.72
C SER A 231 -2.60 0.41 3.74
N ALA A 232 -1.47 0.03 3.13
CA ALA A 232 -0.32 0.91 2.98
C ALA A 232 -0.62 2.11 2.07
N LEU A 233 -1.30 1.88 0.95
CA LEU A 233 -1.76 2.95 0.06
C LEU A 233 -2.71 3.92 0.77
N LEU A 234 -3.65 3.39 1.56
CA LEU A 234 -4.60 4.21 2.30
C LEU A 234 -3.89 5.13 3.29
N ILE A 235 -2.96 4.60 4.11
CA ILE A 235 -2.25 5.42 5.09
C ILE A 235 -1.32 6.45 4.44
N VAL A 236 -0.71 6.13 3.28
CA VAL A 236 0.09 7.10 2.51
C VAL A 236 -0.80 8.22 1.95
N ALA A 237 -2.01 7.90 1.49
CA ALA A 237 -2.98 8.91 1.06
C ALA A 237 -3.42 9.81 2.23
N GLU A 238 -3.75 9.22 3.39
CA GLU A 238 -4.10 9.96 4.61
C GLU A 238 -2.97 10.91 5.02
N LEU A 239 -1.72 10.43 5.05
CA LEU A 239 -0.54 11.25 5.38
C LEU A 239 -0.33 12.38 4.37
N GLY A 240 -0.62 12.15 3.09
CA GLY A 240 -0.61 13.17 2.05
C GLY A 240 -1.53 14.35 2.37
N PHE A 241 -2.75 14.10 2.89
CA PHE A 241 -3.65 15.17 3.35
C PHE A 241 -3.04 16.03 4.47
N PHE A 242 -2.19 15.45 5.30
CA PHE A 242 -1.48 16.16 6.36
C PHE A 242 -0.12 16.73 5.92
N SER A 243 0.14 16.76 4.62
CA SER A 243 1.41 17.21 4.05
C SER A 243 2.65 16.44 4.53
N LEU A 244 2.43 15.19 4.96
CA LEU A 244 3.48 14.21 5.22
C LEU A 244 3.55 13.26 4.03
N PHE A 245 4.64 13.29 3.29
CA PHE A 245 4.81 12.50 2.07
C PHE A 245 6.23 12.00 1.89
N ILE A 246 6.40 11.05 0.98
CA ILE A 246 7.68 10.42 0.68
C ILE A 246 8.50 11.37 -0.20
N GLY A 247 9.74 11.64 0.19
CA GLY A 247 10.63 12.51 -0.55
C GLY A 247 10.60 13.95 -0.05
N GLY A 248 11.76 14.44 0.36
CA GLY A 248 11.94 15.80 0.85
C GLY A 248 12.23 16.78 -0.30
N GLY A 249 11.95 18.01 -0.06
CA GLY A 249 12.22 19.15 -0.91
C GLY A 249 11.40 20.33 -0.43
N THR A 250 11.80 21.53 -0.78
CA THR A 250 11.03 22.74 -0.49
C THR A 250 10.87 23.55 -1.76
N GLU A 251 9.67 24.03 -1.99
CA GLU A 251 9.35 24.99 -3.05
C GLU A 251 9.11 26.36 -2.41
N ASP A 252 9.75 27.41 -2.96
CA ASP A 252 9.45 28.78 -2.60
C ASP A 252 8.19 29.24 -3.33
N PHE A 253 7.14 29.56 -2.54
CA PHE A 253 5.92 30.11 -3.07
C PHE A 253 5.63 31.43 -2.33
N TYR A 254 5.76 32.54 -3.02
CA TYR A 254 5.63 33.90 -2.45
C TYR A 254 6.48 34.16 -1.18
N GLY A 255 7.72 33.71 -1.18
CA GLY A 255 8.64 33.90 -0.04
C GLY A 255 8.42 32.96 1.15
N SER A 256 7.50 32.01 1.03
CA SER A 256 7.29 30.96 2.02
C SER A 256 7.77 29.62 1.46
N LYS A 257 8.60 28.92 2.23
CA LYS A 257 9.08 27.59 1.87
C LYS A 257 8.03 26.52 2.20
N TYR A 258 7.49 25.90 1.18
CA TYR A 258 6.58 24.78 1.33
C TYR A 258 7.27 23.48 0.95
N PRO A 259 6.94 22.37 1.63
CA PRO A 259 7.42 21.06 1.20
C PRO A 259 6.95 20.79 -0.23
N ASP A 260 7.90 20.61 -1.16
CA ASP A 260 7.63 20.09 -2.51
C ASP A 260 8.57 18.91 -2.75
N PRO A 261 8.06 17.76 -3.14
CA PRO A 261 8.90 16.58 -3.36
C PRO A 261 9.73 16.74 -4.62
N ILE A 262 10.97 16.31 -4.56
CA ILE A 262 11.85 16.21 -5.72
C ILE A 262 11.25 15.21 -6.75
N TYR A 263 10.59 14.15 -6.25
CA TYR A 263 9.91 13.18 -7.10
C TYR A 263 8.39 13.38 -7.03
N ALA A 264 7.72 13.25 -8.19
CA ALA A 264 6.28 13.19 -8.22
C ALA A 264 5.85 11.84 -7.61
N GLU A 265 5.29 11.84 -6.40
CA GLU A 265 4.61 10.68 -5.84
C GLU A 265 3.18 11.09 -5.43
N TRP A 266 2.25 10.14 -5.39
CA TRP A 266 0.83 10.48 -5.26
C TRP A 266 0.46 11.19 -3.96
N GLY A 267 1.12 10.85 -2.83
CA GLY A 267 0.87 11.51 -1.55
C GLY A 267 1.28 12.98 -1.57
N SER A 268 2.42 13.28 -2.20
CA SER A 268 2.88 14.65 -2.38
C SER A 268 2.03 15.44 -3.37
N MET A 269 1.59 14.78 -4.46
CA MET A 269 0.65 15.39 -5.41
C MET A 269 -0.66 15.73 -4.70
N LEU A 270 -1.16 14.84 -3.83
CA LEU A 270 -2.35 15.07 -3.01
C LEU A 270 -2.16 16.24 -2.05
N ALA A 271 -1.02 16.29 -1.34
CA ALA A 271 -0.66 17.40 -0.45
C ALA A 271 -0.62 18.75 -1.19
N LYS A 272 0.02 18.77 -2.36
CA LYS A 272 0.12 19.97 -3.21
C LYS A 272 -1.26 20.36 -3.74
N GLY A 273 -2.03 19.40 -4.26
CA GLY A 273 -3.40 19.62 -4.76
C GLY A 273 -4.34 20.19 -3.69
N LEU A 274 -4.23 19.74 -2.45
CA LEU A 274 -5.03 20.27 -1.35
C LEU A 274 -4.68 21.74 -1.04
N ARG A 275 -3.39 22.08 -1.01
CA ARG A 275 -2.94 23.46 -0.79
C ARG A 275 -3.34 24.40 -1.94
N GLN A 276 -3.29 23.89 -3.16
CA GLN A 276 -3.49 24.67 -4.40
C GLN A 276 -4.87 24.46 -5.04
N ARG A 277 -5.85 23.91 -4.31
CA ARG A 277 -7.19 23.59 -4.82
C ARG A 277 -7.94 24.80 -5.39
N GLY A 278 -7.64 26.00 -4.91
CA GLY A 278 -8.20 27.26 -5.44
C GLY A 278 -7.67 27.66 -6.81
N LEU A 279 -6.52 27.10 -7.24
CA LEU A 279 -5.92 27.36 -8.55
C LEU A 279 -6.37 26.33 -9.60
N GLY A 280 -6.68 25.09 -9.15
CA GLY A 280 -7.16 24.04 -10.02
C GLY A 280 -7.55 22.79 -9.23
N ILE A 281 -8.84 22.48 -9.21
CA ILE A 281 -9.37 21.34 -8.44
C ILE A 281 -8.84 19.99 -8.95
N TRP A 282 -8.47 19.88 -10.23
CA TRP A 282 -7.89 18.68 -10.84
C TRP A 282 -6.61 18.24 -10.15
N LEU A 283 -5.79 19.20 -9.66
CA LEU A 283 -4.56 18.91 -8.93
C LEU A 283 -4.79 18.01 -7.70
N LEU A 284 -5.96 18.10 -7.10
CA LEU A 284 -6.39 17.30 -5.96
C LEU A 284 -7.09 16.01 -6.42
N ILE A 285 -8.00 16.13 -7.40
CA ILE A 285 -8.88 15.02 -7.82
C ILE A 285 -8.10 13.90 -8.49
N GLU A 286 -7.11 14.21 -9.33
CA GLU A 286 -6.37 13.21 -10.09
C GLU A 286 -5.58 12.23 -9.21
N PRO A 287 -4.73 12.66 -8.28
CA PRO A 287 -4.06 11.74 -7.38
C PRO A 287 -5.04 11.02 -6.44
N LEU A 288 -6.14 11.65 -6.05
CA LEU A 288 -7.19 11.03 -5.25
C LEU A 288 -7.86 9.86 -5.99
N ILE A 289 -8.18 10.05 -7.28
CA ILE A 289 -8.73 8.99 -8.15
C ILE A 289 -7.71 7.85 -8.29
N ALA A 290 -6.43 8.17 -8.52
CA ALA A 290 -5.38 7.17 -8.66
C ALA A 290 -5.27 6.30 -7.38
N PHE A 291 -5.24 6.90 -6.19
CA PHE A 291 -5.28 6.15 -4.92
C PHE A 291 -6.55 5.31 -4.81
N THR A 292 -7.73 5.92 -5.06
CA THR A 292 -9.02 5.24 -4.89
C THR A 292 -9.13 4.00 -5.77
N ILE A 293 -8.79 4.11 -7.06
CA ILE A 293 -8.87 2.98 -7.99
C ILE A 293 -7.86 1.90 -7.60
N THR A 294 -6.66 2.29 -7.17
CA THR A 294 -5.61 1.33 -6.78
C THR A 294 -5.98 0.60 -5.48
N ILE A 295 -6.45 1.32 -4.47
CA ILE A 295 -6.93 0.73 -3.21
C ILE A 295 -8.10 -0.23 -3.49
N LEU A 296 -9.06 0.19 -4.33
CA LEU A 296 -10.18 -0.66 -4.72
C LEU A 296 -9.71 -1.93 -5.44
N ALA A 297 -8.76 -1.81 -6.38
CA ALA A 297 -8.22 -2.94 -7.12
C ALA A 297 -7.62 -4.01 -6.19
N PHE A 298 -6.77 -3.61 -5.24
CA PHE A 298 -6.15 -4.55 -4.30
C PHE A 298 -7.12 -5.08 -3.24
N ASN A 299 -8.12 -4.30 -2.82
CA ASN A 299 -9.19 -4.79 -1.94
C ASN A 299 -10.06 -5.84 -2.64
N LEU A 300 -10.45 -5.61 -3.89
CA LEU A 300 -11.19 -6.58 -4.70
C LEU A 300 -10.36 -7.84 -4.95
N LEU A 301 -9.06 -7.69 -5.19
CA LEU A 301 -8.15 -8.82 -5.34
C LEU A 301 -8.08 -9.66 -4.06
N ALA A 302 -7.91 -9.03 -2.89
CA ALA A 302 -7.90 -9.71 -1.60
C ALA A 302 -9.23 -10.44 -1.33
N GLU A 303 -10.37 -9.78 -1.58
CA GLU A 303 -11.70 -10.37 -1.41
C GLU A 303 -11.93 -11.55 -2.38
N GLY A 304 -11.51 -11.39 -3.63
CA GLY A 304 -11.62 -12.45 -4.63
C GLY A 304 -10.79 -13.69 -4.28
N LEU A 305 -9.59 -13.48 -3.73
CA LEU A 305 -8.75 -14.57 -3.21
C LEU A 305 -9.40 -15.28 -2.01
N ARG A 306 -10.06 -14.53 -1.11
CA ARG A 306 -10.81 -15.11 0.03
C ARG A 306 -11.96 -15.99 -0.41
N ARG A 307 -12.70 -15.60 -1.45
CA ARG A 307 -13.85 -16.37 -1.98
C ARG A 307 -13.44 -17.67 -2.70
N ARG A 308 -12.18 -17.78 -3.08
CA ARG A 308 -11.62 -19.00 -3.71
C ARG A 308 -11.37 -20.13 -2.71
N ARG A 309 -11.34 -19.81 -1.45
CA ARG A 309 -11.02 -20.68 -0.33
C ARG A 309 -12.30 -21.20 0.34
#